data_a7f79cc15b329200f63a4f2771751652
#
_entry.id   a7f79cc15b329200f63a4f2771751652
#
_cell.length_a   1.000
_cell.length_b   1.000
_cell.length_c   1.000
_cell.angle_alpha   90.00
_cell.angle_beta   90.00
_cell.angle_gamma   90.00
#
_symmetry.space_group_name_H-M   'P 1'
#
loop_
_entity.id
_entity.type
_entity.pdbx_description
1 polymer ?
#
loop_
_entity_poly.entity_id
_entity_poly.type
_entity_poly.pdbx_seq_one_letter_code
_entity_poly.pdbx_strand_id
1 'polypeptide(L)'
;MADIYKAVKLTDKVYWVGAIDWTIRDFHGYTTHRGSTYNAYLILADKITLVDTVKAPFREELISRIASVVDPRDIEIIVSNHSEMDHTGCLYELIDLIQPEQVVASTMGTKTLGDIYHRERTITPVKDGGELSLGNMRLRFMETRMLHWPDSMFSYLPEEEILFSQDAFG
;
A
#
# COMPACT_ATOMS: atom_id res chain seq x y z
N MET A 1 17.57 -0.57 -18.02
CA MET A 1 17.19 -1.99 -17.90
C MET A 1 15.78 -2.10 -18.41
N ALA A 2 15.44 -3.12 -19.22
CA ALA A 2 14.05 -3.33 -19.62
C ALA A 2 13.23 -3.62 -18.35
N ASP A 3 12.08 -2.96 -18.21
CA ASP A 3 11.16 -3.21 -17.10
C ASP A 3 10.74 -4.69 -17.13
N ILE A 4 11.21 -5.45 -16.16
CA ILE A 4 10.96 -6.88 -16.09
C ILE A 4 9.50 -7.12 -15.68
N TYR A 5 8.98 -6.26 -14.80
CA TYR A 5 7.62 -6.35 -14.29
C TYR A 5 6.78 -5.16 -14.74
N LYS A 6 5.53 -5.42 -15.09
CA LYS A 6 4.57 -4.40 -15.51
C LYS A 6 3.43 -4.30 -14.51
N ALA A 7 2.96 -3.08 -14.29
CA ALA A 7 1.72 -2.86 -13.55
C ALA A 7 0.53 -3.49 -14.28
N VAL A 8 -0.47 -3.93 -13.52
CA VAL A 8 -1.73 -4.44 -14.05
C VAL A 8 -2.77 -3.32 -13.96
N LYS A 9 -3.27 -2.87 -15.09
CA LYS A 9 -4.29 -1.84 -15.15
C LYS A 9 -5.62 -2.38 -14.65
N LEU A 10 -6.21 -1.74 -13.65
CA LEU A 10 -7.55 -2.05 -13.13
C LEU A 10 -8.60 -1.12 -13.74
N THR A 11 -8.32 0.20 -13.73
CA THR A 11 -9.10 1.23 -14.41
C THR A 11 -8.16 2.18 -15.15
N ASP A 12 -8.68 3.27 -15.72
CA ASP A 12 -7.83 4.29 -16.35
C ASP A 12 -6.97 5.04 -15.32
N LYS A 13 -7.32 4.97 -14.04
CA LYS A 13 -6.69 5.71 -12.94
C LYS A 13 -6.02 4.83 -11.91
N VAL A 14 -6.33 3.53 -11.85
CA VAL A 14 -5.84 2.63 -10.81
C VAL A 14 -5.11 1.45 -11.41
N TYR A 15 -3.92 1.16 -10.86
CA TYR A 15 -3.06 0.05 -11.26
C TYR A 15 -2.69 -0.79 -10.05
N TRP A 16 -2.77 -2.12 -10.18
CA TRP A 16 -2.13 -3.02 -9.23
C TRP A 16 -0.62 -3.06 -9.52
N VAL A 17 0.17 -2.84 -8.47
CA VAL A 17 1.63 -2.79 -8.53
C VAL A 17 2.30 -3.74 -7.53
N GLY A 18 1.53 -4.59 -6.88
CA GLY A 18 1.99 -5.55 -5.88
C GLY A 18 2.95 -6.61 -6.41
N ALA A 19 3.11 -7.70 -5.68
CA ALA A 19 3.98 -8.81 -6.06
C ALA A 19 3.28 -10.15 -5.87
N ILE A 20 3.76 -11.19 -6.57
CA ILE A 20 3.30 -12.57 -6.44
C ILE A 20 4.46 -13.42 -5.93
N ASP A 21 4.33 -13.94 -4.72
CA ASP A 21 5.28 -14.88 -4.14
C ASP A 21 4.87 -16.32 -4.50
N TRP A 22 5.41 -16.82 -5.59
CA TRP A 22 5.19 -18.19 -6.05
C TRP A 22 5.84 -19.26 -5.19
N THR A 23 6.72 -18.89 -4.26
CA THR A 23 7.57 -19.81 -3.51
C THR A 23 7.07 -20.11 -2.11
N ILE A 24 6.30 -19.21 -1.51
CA ILE A 24 5.79 -19.39 -0.15
C ILE A 24 4.81 -20.56 -0.09
N ARG A 25 4.96 -21.42 0.92
CA ARG A 25 4.11 -22.62 1.10
C ARG A 25 3.43 -22.67 2.45
N ASP A 26 3.86 -21.83 3.37
CA ASP A 26 3.26 -21.63 4.68
C ASP A 26 3.21 -20.12 4.95
N PHE A 27 2.02 -19.60 5.17
CA PHE A 27 1.80 -18.20 5.50
C PHE A 27 0.81 -18.11 6.65
N HIS A 28 1.28 -17.63 7.81
CA HIS A 28 0.50 -17.56 9.06
C HIS A 28 -0.17 -18.89 9.47
N GLY A 29 0.52 -20.01 9.23
CA GLY A 29 -0.02 -21.34 9.54
C GLY A 29 -1.00 -21.91 8.51
N TYR A 30 -1.23 -21.19 7.41
CA TYR A 30 -2.01 -21.69 6.28
C TYR A 30 -1.12 -22.21 5.17
N THR A 31 -1.47 -23.35 4.60
CA THR A 31 -0.78 -23.91 3.43
C THR A 31 -1.17 -23.13 2.17
N THR A 32 -0.15 -22.56 1.49
CA THR A 32 -0.33 -21.80 0.25
C THR A 32 0.15 -22.64 -0.93
N HIS A 33 -0.72 -23.44 -1.52
CA HIS A 33 -0.35 -24.39 -2.59
C HIS A 33 0.25 -23.72 -3.82
N ARG A 34 -0.15 -22.47 -4.13
CA ARG A 34 0.27 -21.72 -5.31
C ARG A 34 1.01 -20.42 -4.97
N GLY A 35 1.45 -20.27 -3.72
CA GLY A 35 2.02 -19.01 -3.26
C GLY A 35 0.98 -18.04 -2.70
N SER A 36 1.34 -16.78 -2.61
CA SER A 36 0.49 -15.69 -2.12
C SER A 36 0.73 -14.41 -2.91
N THR A 37 -0.12 -13.40 -2.72
CA THR A 37 0.05 -12.06 -3.29
C THR A 37 0.31 -11.06 -2.18
N TYR A 38 1.10 -10.02 -2.49
CA TYR A 38 1.27 -8.84 -1.66
C TYR A 38 0.70 -7.69 -2.44
N ASN A 39 -0.45 -7.16 -2.00
CA ASN A 39 -1.25 -6.25 -2.80
C ASN A 39 -0.87 -4.79 -2.51
N ALA A 40 -0.48 -4.09 -3.56
CA ALA A 40 -0.22 -2.65 -3.55
C ALA A 40 -0.82 -2.01 -4.80
N TYR A 41 -1.24 -0.75 -4.69
CA TYR A 41 -1.96 -0.07 -5.77
C TYR A 41 -1.43 1.33 -6.00
N LEU A 42 -1.40 1.75 -7.26
CA LEU A 42 -1.04 3.10 -7.68
C LEU A 42 -2.30 3.81 -8.20
N ILE A 43 -2.58 5.01 -7.68
CA ILE A 43 -3.70 5.86 -8.08
C ILE A 43 -3.14 7.06 -8.82
N LEU A 44 -3.54 7.26 -10.07
CA LEU A 44 -3.20 8.41 -10.91
C LEU A 44 -4.22 9.53 -10.74
N ALA A 45 -4.21 10.16 -9.58
CA ALA A 45 -4.93 11.40 -9.29
C ALA A 45 -4.01 12.62 -9.51
N ASP A 46 -4.49 13.84 -9.23
CA ASP A 46 -3.63 15.04 -9.26
C ASP A 46 -2.43 14.87 -8.31
N LYS A 47 -2.65 14.25 -7.14
CA LYS A 47 -1.60 13.75 -6.25
C LYS A 47 -1.47 12.25 -6.43
N ILE A 48 -0.38 11.81 -7.09
CA ILE A 48 -0.12 10.39 -7.31
C ILE A 48 0.04 9.70 -5.96
N THR A 49 -0.72 8.64 -5.76
CA THR A 49 -0.82 7.97 -4.45
C THR A 49 -0.50 6.49 -4.57
N LEU A 50 0.38 6.00 -3.69
CA LEU A 50 0.63 4.58 -3.48
C LEU A 50 -0.18 4.09 -2.28
N VAL A 51 -0.94 3.01 -2.44
CA VAL A 51 -1.69 2.34 -1.38
C VAL A 51 -1.03 1.01 -1.09
N ASP A 52 -0.55 0.85 0.14
CA ASP A 52 0.25 -0.26 0.65
C ASP A 52 1.57 -0.50 -0.11
N THR A 53 2.37 -1.41 0.41
CA THR A 53 3.62 -1.87 -0.21
C THR A 53 3.67 -3.40 -0.20
N VAL A 54 4.85 -3.99 -0.25
CA VAL A 54 5.05 -5.44 -0.29
C VAL A 54 6.14 -5.86 0.71
N LYS A 55 6.32 -7.17 0.90
CA LYS A 55 7.48 -7.69 1.64
C LYS A 55 8.80 -7.20 1.05
N ALA A 56 9.78 -6.94 1.90
CA ALA A 56 11.09 -6.42 1.52
C ALA A 56 11.78 -7.14 0.35
N PRO A 57 11.75 -8.49 0.22
CA PRO A 57 12.34 -9.18 -0.93
C PRO A 57 11.72 -8.83 -2.28
N PHE A 58 10.50 -8.29 -2.31
CA PHE A 58 9.75 -7.95 -3.53
C PHE A 58 9.79 -6.45 -3.86
N ARG A 59 10.61 -5.66 -3.16
CA ARG A 59 10.75 -4.22 -3.37
C ARG A 59 11.06 -3.87 -4.84
N GLU A 60 12.00 -4.56 -5.44
CA GLU A 60 12.42 -4.28 -6.84
C GLU A 60 11.29 -4.60 -7.84
N GLU A 61 10.47 -5.61 -7.56
CA GLU A 61 9.30 -5.91 -8.38
C GLU A 61 8.26 -4.79 -8.28
N LEU A 62 7.95 -4.32 -7.07
CA LEU A 62 7.06 -3.18 -6.82
C LEU A 62 7.56 -1.92 -7.55
N ILE A 63 8.84 -1.55 -7.37
CA ILE A 63 9.45 -0.39 -8.02
C ILE A 63 9.38 -0.52 -9.55
N SER A 64 9.69 -1.70 -10.10
CA SER A 64 9.62 -1.96 -11.54
C SER A 64 8.20 -1.78 -12.08
N ARG A 65 7.17 -2.26 -11.36
CA ARG A 65 5.77 -2.08 -11.75
C ARG A 65 5.36 -0.61 -11.69
N ILE A 66 5.71 0.12 -10.64
CA ILE A 66 5.45 1.56 -10.53
C ILE A 66 6.12 2.29 -11.69
N ALA A 67 7.41 2.04 -11.93
CA ALA A 67 8.20 2.67 -13.01
C ALA A 67 7.66 2.37 -14.42
N SER A 68 6.86 1.31 -14.58
CA SER A 68 6.18 1.03 -15.85
C SER A 68 5.01 1.96 -16.14
N VAL A 69 4.61 2.80 -15.18
CA VAL A 69 3.47 3.73 -15.27
C VAL A 69 3.91 5.18 -15.04
N VAL A 70 4.67 5.44 -13.96
CA VAL A 70 5.16 6.78 -13.56
C VAL A 70 6.59 6.66 -12.99
N ASP A 71 7.33 7.77 -12.92
CA ASP A 71 8.55 7.78 -12.09
C ASP A 71 8.13 7.59 -10.62
N PRO A 72 8.71 6.62 -9.89
CA PRO A 72 8.39 6.44 -8.47
C PRO A 72 8.50 7.72 -7.63
N ARG A 73 9.37 8.64 -8.02
CA ARG A 73 9.58 9.93 -7.34
C ARG A 73 8.45 10.94 -7.55
N ASP A 74 7.53 10.67 -8.48
CA ASP A 74 6.33 11.49 -8.67
C ASP A 74 5.21 11.12 -7.69
N ILE A 75 5.39 10.08 -6.86
CA ILE A 75 4.43 9.71 -5.82
C ILE A 75 4.49 10.73 -4.68
N GLU A 76 3.39 11.39 -4.43
CA GLU A 76 3.28 12.43 -3.40
C GLU A 76 2.73 11.89 -2.07
N ILE A 77 1.90 10.84 -2.13
CA ILE A 77 1.22 10.28 -0.97
C ILE A 77 1.45 8.77 -0.89
N ILE A 78 1.73 8.27 0.32
CA ILE A 78 1.69 6.83 0.61
C ILE A 78 0.64 6.58 1.68
N VAL A 79 -0.26 5.62 1.44
CA VAL A 79 -1.28 5.14 2.39
C VAL A 79 -0.88 3.75 2.85
N SER A 80 -0.79 3.53 4.16
CA SER A 80 -0.58 2.20 4.76
C SER A 80 -1.87 1.76 5.44
N ASN A 81 -2.59 0.82 4.84
CA ASN A 81 -3.84 0.30 5.39
C ASN A 81 -3.62 -0.69 6.53
N HIS A 82 -2.46 -1.36 6.53
CA HIS A 82 -2.12 -2.38 7.51
C HIS A 82 -0.61 -2.38 7.78
N SER A 83 -0.22 -2.65 9.03
CA SER A 83 1.19 -2.53 9.48
C SER A 83 1.98 -3.84 9.33
N GLU A 84 1.37 -4.93 8.91
CA GLU A 84 2.05 -6.21 8.74
C GLU A 84 3.11 -6.14 7.63
N MET A 85 4.17 -6.98 7.76
CA MET A 85 5.36 -6.86 6.90
C MET A 85 5.11 -7.18 5.42
N ASP A 86 4.03 -7.84 5.10
CA ASP A 86 3.63 -8.06 3.70
C ASP A 86 2.96 -6.84 3.05
N HIS A 87 2.53 -5.86 3.85
CA HIS A 87 2.06 -4.54 3.43
C HIS A 87 3.09 -3.44 3.65
N THR A 88 4.08 -3.64 4.54
CA THR A 88 4.99 -2.56 4.97
C THR A 88 6.46 -2.94 4.89
N GLY A 89 6.81 -4.14 4.45
CA GLY A 89 8.17 -4.65 4.49
C GLY A 89 9.21 -3.77 3.77
N CYS A 90 8.81 -3.02 2.75
CA CYS A 90 9.67 -2.06 2.07
C CYS A 90 9.20 -0.59 2.22
N LEU A 91 8.23 -0.32 3.10
CA LEU A 91 7.63 1.02 3.26
C LEU A 91 8.67 2.11 3.50
N TYR A 92 9.56 1.92 4.48
CA TYR A 92 10.53 2.96 4.82
C TYR A 92 11.62 3.15 3.77
N GLU A 93 12.01 2.09 3.06
CA GLU A 93 12.92 2.19 1.93
C GLU A 93 12.29 2.96 0.76
N LEU A 94 10.99 2.78 0.54
CA LEU A 94 10.25 3.55 -0.44
C LEU A 94 10.09 5.01 -0.02
N ILE A 95 9.81 5.27 1.26
CA ILE A 95 9.77 6.65 1.79
C ILE A 95 11.11 7.35 1.55
N ASP A 96 12.24 6.66 1.79
CA ASP A 96 13.58 7.21 1.59
C ASP A 96 13.88 7.46 0.08
N LEU A 97 13.37 6.62 -0.81
CA LEU A 97 13.52 6.75 -2.26
C LEU A 97 12.62 7.83 -2.86
N ILE A 98 11.35 7.83 -2.48
CA ILE A 98 10.27 8.65 -3.05
C ILE A 98 10.28 10.05 -2.45
N GLN A 99 10.52 10.17 -1.14
CA GLN A 99 10.38 11.41 -0.37
C GLN A 99 8.97 12.02 -0.49
N PRO A 100 7.89 11.24 -0.23
CA PRO A 100 6.53 11.69 -0.43
C PRO A 100 6.21 12.90 0.47
N GLU A 101 5.27 13.74 0.04
CA GLU A 101 4.79 14.86 0.85
C GLU A 101 4.13 14.35 2.15
N GLN A 102 3.38 13.25 2.04
CA GLN A 102 2.60 12.71 3.14
C GLN A 102 2.62 11.17 3.16
N VAL A 103 2.72 10.61 4.37
CA VAL A 103 2.47 9.19 4.63
C VAL A 103 1.33 9.13 5.65
N VAL A 104 0.29 8.34 5.36
CA VAL A 104 -0.87 8.20 6.24
C VAL A 104 -1.12 6.75 6.62
N ALA A 105 -1.65 6.55 7.83
CA ALA A 105 -2.10 5.25 8.33
C ALA A 105 -3.24 5.47 9.33
N SER A 106 -3.91 4.41 9.78
CA SER A 106 -4.87 4.52 10.88
C SER A 106 -4.19 5.05 12.15
N THR A 107 -4.96 5.52 13.12
CA THR A 107 -4.40 5.97 14.40
C THR A 107 -3.58 4.87 15.09
N MET A 108 -4.03 3.62 15.03
CA MET A 108 -3.27 2.48 15.56
C MET A 108 -2.10 2.12 14.65
N GLY A 109 -2.26 2.22 13.32
CA GLY A 109 -1.21 1.98 12.34
C GLY A 109 -0.01 2.90 12.54
N THR A 110 -0.23 4.20 12.81
CA THR A 110 0.87 5.13 13.10
C THR A 110 1.69 4.70 14.31
N LYS A 111 1.02 4.21 15.36
CA LYS A 111 1.69 3.70 16.56
C LYS A 111 2.45 2.41 16.26
N THR A 112 1.78 1.44 15.63
CA THR A 112 2.37 0.13 15.32
C THR A 112 3.60 0.27 14.41
N LEU A 113 3.52 1.11 13.37
CA LEU A 113 4.66 1.40 12.50
C LEU A 113 5.83 2.04 13.25
N GLY A 114 5.56 2.97 14.18
CA GLY A 114 6.57 3.55 15.06
C GLY A 114 7.24 2.51 15.95
N ASP A 115 6.45 1.61 16.55
CA ASP A 115 6.93 0.55 17.44
C ASP A 115 7.74 -0.52 16.67
N ILE A 116 7.38 -0.86 15.43
CA ILE A 116 8.09 -1.87 14.62
C ILE A 116 9.40 -1.32 14.05
N TYR A 117 9.36 -0.13 13.46
CA TYR A 117 10.47 0.36 12.64
C TYR A 117 11.39 1.34 13.36
N HIS A 118 10.97 1.92 14.48
CA HIS A 118 11.75 2.89 15.25
C HIS A 118 12.34 4.04 14.40
N ARG A 119 11.59 4.51 13.40
CA ARG A 119 12.00 5.57 12.48
C ARG A 119 11.31 6.88 12.83
N GLU A 120 12.04 8.00 12.74
CA GLU A 120 11.56 9.36 13.06
C GLU A 120 10.68 9.98 11.97
N ARG A 121 10.20 9.23 10.98
CA ARG A 121 9.31 9.78 9.96
C ARG A 121 7.90 9.99 10.53
N THR A 122 7.41 11.22 10.39
CA THR A 122 6.03 11.54 10.78
C THR A 122 5.05 10.85 9.83
N ILE A 123 4.24 9.95 10.38
CA ILE A 123 3.09 9.34 9.69
C ILE A 123 1.85 10.04 10.21
N THR A 124 1.02 10.55 9.31
CA THR A 124 -0.20 11.30 9.67
C THR A 124 -1.33 10.33 9.98
N PRO A 125 -1.92 10.36 11.18
CA PRO A 125 -3.04 9.50 11.49
C PRO A 125 -4.30 9.94 10.76
N VAL A 126 -5.02 8.99 10.17
CA VAL A 126 -6.38 9.18 9.68
C VAL A 126 -7.37 8.47 10.61
N LYS A 127 -8.58 9.00 10.70
CA LYS A 127 -9.63 8.48 11.57
C LYS A 127 -10.69 7.74 10.77
N ASP A 128 -11.47 6.92 11.44
CA ASP A 128 -12.65 6.29 10.88
C ASP A 128 -13.61 7.33 10.28
N GLY A 129 -14.06 7.10 9.05
CA GLY A 129 -14.88 8.03 8.28
C GLY A 129 -14.13 9.27 7.76
N GLY A 130 -12.81 9.38 8.00
CA GLY A 130 -11.99 10.48 7.49
C GLY A 130 -11.82 10.44 5.97
N GLU A 131 -11.50 11.59 5.39
CA GLU A 131 -11.21 11.73 3.95
C GLU A 131 -9.82 12.34 3.74
N LEU A 132 -9.16 11.93 2.65
CA LEU A 132 -7.91 12.48 2.15
C LEU A 132 -8.11 12.94 0.71
N SER A 133 -7.89 14.23 0.46
CA SER A 133 -7.94 14.76 -0.90
C SER A 133 -6.69 14.38 -1.69
N LEU A 134 -6.90 13.87 -2.89
CA LEU A 134 -5.87 13.61 -3.90
C LEU A 134 -5.93 14.66 -5.03
N GLY A 135 -6.55 15.81 -4.78
CA GLY A 135 -6.86 16.83 -5.80
C GLY A 135 -8.21 16.54 -6.46
N ASN A 136 -8.19 15.95 -7.64
CA ASN A 136 -9.40 15.60 -8.41
C ASN A 136 -10.15 14.36 -7.92
N MET A 137 -9.59 13.63 -6.93
CA MET A 137 -10.16 12.44 -6.30
C MET A 137 -10.00 12.52 -4.78
N ARG A 138 -10.61 11.57 -4.04
CA ARG A 138 -10.42 11.45 -2.60
C ARG A 138 -10.45 10.00 -2.15
N LEU A 139 -9.71 9.70 -1.10
CA LEU A 139 -9.85 8.45 -0.35
C LEU A 139 -10.71 8.68 0.88
N ARG A 140 -11.60 7.73 1.16
CA ARG A 140 -12.34 7.61 2.42
C ARG A 140 -11.81 6.43 3.20
N PHE A 141 -11.64 6.61 4.51
CA PHE A 141 -11.06 5.61 5.38
C PHE A 141 -12.14 4.97 6.28
N MET A 142 -12.02 3.66 6.47
CA MET A 142 -12.83 2.89 7.39
C MET A 142 -11.89 2.06 8.27
N GLU A 143 -11.86 2.33 9.58
CA GLU A 143 -11.12 1.48 10.51
C GLU A 143 -11.83 0.13 10.65
N THR A 144 -11.12 -0.94 10.32
CA THR A 144 -11.61 -2.33 10.40
C THR A 144 -10.86 -3.07 11.50
N ARG A 145 -10.82 -2.46 12.68
CA ARG A 145 -10.07 -2.96 13.85
C ARG A 145 -10.35 -4.42 14.13
N MET A 146 -9.27 -5.20 14.34
CA MET A 146 -9.30 -6.65 14.57
C MET A 146 -9.77 -7.48 13.36
N LEU A 147 -9.78 -6.89 12.17
CA LEU A 147 -9.94 -7.58 10.89
C LEU A 147 -8.67 -7.37 10.00
N HIS A 148 -7.50 -8.05 10.33
CA HIS A 148 -7.36 -9.00 11.47
C HIS A 148 -6.51 -8.43 12.60
N TRP A 149 -5.83 -7.29 12.41
CA TRP A 149 -5.04 -6.60 13.43
C TRP A 149 -5.74 -5.33 13.95
N PRO A 150 -5.29 -4.78 15.11
CA PRO A 150 -5.89 -3.56 15.68
C PRO A 150 -5.78 -2.32 14.80
N ASP A 151 -4.78 -2.27 13.93
CA ASP A 151 -4.45 -1.15 13.04
C ASP A 151 -5.13 -1.20 11.68
N SER A 152 -5.73 -2.34 11.33
CA SER A 152 -6.36 -2.57 10.03
C SER A 152 -7.37 -1.49 9.67
N MET A 153 -7.28 -0.98 8.44
CA MET A 153 -8.26 -0.09 7.85
C MET A 153 -8.45 -0.41 6.37
N PHE A 154 -9.57 0.01 5.82
CA PHE A 154 -9.83 0.03 4.39
C PHE A 154 -9.75 1.45 3.86
N SER A 155 -9.32 1.58 2.61
CA SER A 155 -9.38 2.83 1.86
C SER A 155 -10.35 2.66 0.69
N TYR A 156 -11.29 3.56 0.53
CA TYR A 156 -12.27 3.55 -0.56
C TYR A 156 -12.07 4.76 -1.47
N LEU A 157 -12.00 4.53 -2.77
CA LEU A 157 -11.90 5.54 -3.82
C LEU A 157 -13.26 5.67 -4.52
N PRO A 158 -14.13 6.61 -4.12
CA PRO A 158 -15.50 6.72 -4.64
C PRO A 158 -15.57 6.98 -6.14
N GLU A 159 -14.64 7.76 -6.68
CA GLU A 159 -14.63 8.17 -8.09
C GLU A 159 -14.39 6.98 -9.04
N GLU A 160 -13.75 5.92 -8.57
CA GLU A 160 -13.48 4.69 -9.32
C GLU A 160 -14.26 3.47 -8.77
N GLU A 161 -15.04 3.67 -7.70
CA GLU A 161 -15.80 2.61 -6.98
C GLU A 161 -14.91 1.44 -6.51
N ILE A 162 -13.66 1.73 -6.11
CA ILE A 162 -12.67 0.72 -5.67
C ILE A 162 -12.47 0.76 -4.17
N LEU A 163 -12.57 -0.40 -3.53
CA LEU A 163 -12.21 -0.64 -2.14
C LEU A 163 -10.84 -1.33 -2.07
N PHE A 164 -9.88 -0.69 -1.41
CA PHE A 164 -8.59 -1.28 -1.05
C PHE A 164 -8.74 -1.91 0.33
N SER A 165 -8.89 -3.23 0.36
CA SER A 165 -9.33 -3.98 1.54
C SER A 165 -8.20 -4.78 2.21
N GLN A 166 -6.93 -4.46 1.90
CA GLN A 166 -5.73 -5.14 2.41
C GLN A 166 -5.92 -6.69 2.35
N ASP A 167 -5.83 -7.44 3.45
CA ASP A 167 -5.93 -8.90 3.47
C ASP A 167 -7.34 -9.46 3.26
N ALA A 168 -8.37 -8.63 3.39
CA ALA A 168 -9.73 -9.11 3.22
C ALA A 168 -10.03 -9.37 1.73
N PHE A 169 -10.68 -10.49 1.46
CA PHE A 169 -11.08 -10.93 0.12
C PHE A 169 -9.93 -11.32 -0.82
N GLY A 170 -8.71 -11.45 -0.31
CA GLY A 170 -7.50 -11.85 -1.05
C GLY A 170 -7.15 -13.34 -0.91
#